data_ba6e2148c91c8cbdca3acf2876c37554
#
_entry.id   ba6e2148c91c8cbdca3acf2876c37554
#
_cell.length_a   1.000
_cell.length_b   1.000
_cell.length_c   1.000
_cell.angle_alpha   90.00
_cell.angle_beta   90.00
_cell.angle_gamma   90.00
#
_symmetry.space_group_name_H-M   'P 1'
#
loop_
_entity.id
_entity.type
_entity.pdbx_description
1 polymer ?
#
loop_
_entity_poly.entity_id
_entity_poly.type
_entity_poly.pdbx_seq_one_letter_code
_entity_poly.pdbx_strand_id
1 'polypeptide(L)'
;GVAPVRTLLREGNLVTLGSDIAGGALLAMNKVITMSIRASKFRHMQTDGKDEFLTVEDGYYLGSSAGHEYFGGHGGFVPGDYLHAIVVDDSDFTEAAHPLSVRERFERAIYMMHRHNIVSVWSEGKNVVRR
;
A
#
# COMPACT_ATOMS: atom_id res chain seq x y z
N GLY A 1 -9.45 -16.49 10.85
CA GLY A 1 -8.12 -16.13 11.39
C GLY A 1 -7.44 -15.10 10.52
N VAL A 2 -6.33 -14.53 11.00
CA VAL A 2 -5.50 -13.57 10.25
C VAL A 2 -4.39 -14.34 9.51
N ALA A 3 -4.21 -14.04 8.21
CA ALA A 3 -3.18 -14.69 7.39
C ALA A 3 -1.76 -14.45 7.95
N PRO A 4 -0.87 -15.46 7.97
CA PRO A 4 0.51 -15.34 8.44
C PRO A 4 1.42 -14.74 7.35
N VAL A 5 1.18 -13.51 6.95
CA VAL A 5 1.80 -12.90 5.76
C VAL A 5 3.33 -12.91 5.85
N ARG A 6 3.93 -12.57 7.00
CA ARG A 6 5.39 -12.62 7.18
C ARG A 6 5.96 -14.03 7.01
N THR A 7 5.27 -15.03 7.55
CA THR A 7 5.66 -16.43 7.39
C THR A 7 5.62 -16.82 5.91
N LEU A 8 4.54 -16.50 5.20
CA LEU A 8 4.40 -16.80 3.78
C LEU A 8 5.51 -16.14 2.94
N LEU A 9 5.82 -14.87 3.20
CA LEU A 9 6.92 -14.16 2.52
C LEU A 9 8.28 -14.80 2.79
N ARG A 10 8.56 -15.23 4.04
CA ARG A 10 9.81 -15.93 4.38
C ARG A 10 9.93 -17.29 3.71
N GLU A 11 8.82 -17.95 3.45
CA GLU A 11 8.75 -19.22 2.71
C GLU A 11 8.86 -19.04 1.18
N GLY A 12 9.06 -17.80 0.71
CA GLY A 12 9.23 -17.49 -0.72
C GLY A 12 7.93 -17.40 -1.50
N ASN A 13 6.77 -17.34 -0.82
CA ASN A 13 5.51 -17.15 -1.51
C ASN A 13 5.36 -15.70 -1.98
N LEU A 14 4.89 -15.49 -3.20
CA LEU A 14 4.42 -14.20 -3.67
C LEU A 14 3.04 -13.92 -3.05
N VAL A 15 2.97 -12.88 -2.22
CA VAL A 15 1.75 -12.44 -1.56
C VAL A 15 1.35 -11.08 -2.11
N THR A 16 0.08 -10.90 -2.45
CA THR A 16 -0.47 -9.62 -2.90
C THR A 16 -1.69 -9.23 -2.07
N LEU A 17 -2.01 -7.94 -2.01
CA LEU A 17 -3.24 -7.44 -1.41
C LEU A 17 -4.29 -7.17 -2.49
N GLY A 18 -5.53 -7.55 -2.21
CA GLY A 18 -6.69 -7.20 -2.99
C GLY A 18 -7.79 -6.61 -2.11
N SER A 19 -8.68 -5.82 -2.71
CA SER A 19 -9.80 -5.20 -1.99
C SER A 19 -10.89 -6.19 -1.63
N ASP A 20 -10.98 -7.31 -2.35
CA ASP A 20 -12.06 -8.30 -2.21
C ASP A 20 -13.44 -7.61 -2.16
N ILE A 21 -13.67 -6.66 -3.09
CA ILE A 21 -14.89 -5.85 -3.10
C ILE A 21 -16.14 -6.74 -3.12
N ALA A 22 -17.09 -6.42 -2.29
CA ALA A 22 -18.29 -7.16 -1.91
C ALA A 22 -18.10 -8.14 -0.72
N GLY A 23 -16.94 -8.80 -0.56
CA GLY A 23 -16.54 -9.46 0.69
C GLY A 23 -15.71 -8.51 1.57
N GLY A 24 -14.83 -7.72 0.95
CA GLY A 24 -14.07 -6.66 1.61
C GLY A 24 -14.87 -5.37 1.78
N ALA A 25 -14.58 -4.64 2.86
CA ALA A 25 -15.31 -3.42 3.22
C ALA A 25 -14.96 -2.19 2.37
N LEU A 26 -13.80 -2.17 1.71
CA LEU A 26 -13.22 -0.97 1.11
C LEU A 26 -12.56 -1.27 -0.23
N LEU A 27 -12.85 -0.43 -1.24
CA LEU A 27 -12.21 -0.50 -2.56
C LEU A 27 -10.86 0.21 -2.60
N ALA A 28 -10.65 1.23 -1.77
CA ALA A 28 -9.44 2.06 -1.79
C ALA A 28 -8.23 1.30 -1.25
N MET A 29 -7.22 1.06 -2.11
CA MET A 29 -6.05 0.24 -1.76
C MET A 29 -5.24 0.78 -0.59
N ASN A 30 -5.13 2.09 -0.40
CA ASN A 30 -4.48 2.65 0.79
C ASN A 30 -5.19 2.21 2.09
N LYS A 31 -6.50 2.07 2.09
CA LYS A 31 -7.27 1.55 3.24
C LYS A 31 -7.08 0.04 3.42
N VAL A 32 -6.99 -0.72 2.32
CA VAL A 32 -6.64 -2.16 2.37
C VAL A 32 -5.25 -2.34 2.97
N ILE A 33 -4.26 -1.55 2.54
CA ILE A 33 -2.91 -1.53 3.09
C ILE A 33 -2.93 -1.28 4.61
N THR A 34 -3.61 -0.23 5.05
CA THR A 34 -3.66 0.09 6.50
C THR A 34 -4.40 -0.98 7.30
N MET A 35 -5.43 -1.61 6.73
CA MET A 35 -6.11 -2.74 7.36
C MET A 35 -5.20 -3.97 7.48
N SER A 36 -4.43 -4.30 6.45
CA SER A 36 -3.49 -5.42 6.48
C SER A 36 -2.41 -5.23 7.57
N ILE A 37 -1.87 -4.01 7.70
CA ILE A 37 -0.92 -3.66 8.76
C ILE A 37 -1.56 -3.84 10.15
N ARG A 38 -2.78 -3.36 10.35
CA ARG A 38 -3.49 -3.53 11.63
C ARG A 38 -3.76 -5.00 11.94
N ALA A 39 -4.21 -5.76 10.95
CA ALA A 39 -4.45 -7.20 11.09
C ALA A 39 -3.15 -7.95 11.44
N SER A 40 -2.04 -7.60 10.81
CA SER A 40 -0.74 -8.21 11.12
C SER A 40 -0.25 -7.89 12.54
N LYS A 41 -0.48 -6.67 13.04
CA LYS A 41 -0.20 -6.29 14.43
C LYS A 41 -1.06 -7.09 15.42
N PHE A 42 -2.33 -7.28 15.09
CA PHE A 42 -3.21 -8.11 15.91
C PHE A 42 -2.73 -9.57 15.96
N ARG A 43 -2.31 -10.13 14.81
CA ARG A 43 -1.72 -11.46 14.76
C ARG A 43 -0.43 -11.55 15.57
N HIS A 44 0.46 -10.56 15.47
CA HIS A 44 1.68 -10.48 16.28
C HIS A 44 1.38 -10.61 17.79
N MET A 45 0.36 -9.90 18.26
CA MET A 45 -0.09 -10.01 19.66
C MET A 45 -0.65 -11.41 19.98
N GLN A 46 -1.43 -12.01 19.08
CA GLN A 46 -2.01 -13.36 19.28
C GLN A 46 -0.95 -14.48 19.28
N THR A 47 0.20 -14.24 18.67
CA THR A 47 1.29 -15.22 18.56
C THR A 47 2.45 -14.96 19.52
N ASP A 48 2.23 -14.12 20.54
CA ASP A 48 3.27 -13.72 21.51
C ASP A 48 4.55 -13.20 20.82
N GLY A 49 4.40 -12.42 19.76
CA GLY A 49 5.49 -11.83 18.99
C GLY A 49 6.18 -12.78 17.98
N LYS A 50 5.74 -14.03 17.85
CA LYS A 50 6.38 -15.00 16.96
C LYS A 50 6.20 -14.70 15.48
N ASP A 51 5.10 -14.07 15.11
CA ASP A 51 4.84 -13.60 13.74
C ASP A 51 4.99 -12.07 13.69
N GLU A 52 5.99 -11.57 12.98
CA GLU A 52 6.26 -10.14 12.88
C GLU A 52 5.13 -9.43 12.14
N PHE A 53 4.89 -8.17 12.50
CA PHE A 53 3.89 -7.35 11.81
C PHE A 53 4.47 -6.66 10.57
N LEU A 54 3.58 -6.23 9.67
CA LEU A 54 3.92 -5.49 8.46
C LEU A 54 4.21 -4.02 8.78
N THR A 55 5.24 -3.47 8.15
CA THR A 55 5.50 -2.03 8.09
C THR A 55 4.62 -1.36 7.03
N VAL A 56 4.69 -0.04 6.90
CA VAL A 56 3.96 0.69 5.84
C VAL A 56 4.55 0.34 4.47
N GLU A 57 5.87 0.22 4.38
CA GLU A 57 6.57 -0.17 3.16
C GLU A 57 6.18 -1.58 2.71
N ASP A 58 6.12 -2.54 3.65
CA ASP A 58 5.65 -3.89 3.32
C ASP A 58 4.22 -3.89 2.78
N GLY A 59 3.31 -3.22 3.49
CA GLY A 59 1.93 -3.12 3.06
C GLY A 59 1.78 -2.43 1.71
N TYR A 60 2.57 -1.40 1.45
CA TYR A 60 2.58 -0.71 0.15
C TYR A 60 3.11 -1.62 -0.96
N TYR A 61 4.23 -2.32 -0.74
CA TYR A 61 4.75 -3.30 -1.69
C TYR A 61 3.68 -4.36 -2.04
N LEU A 62 3.05 -4.96 -1.03
CA LEU A 62 2.01 -5.98 -1.23
C LEU A 62 0.77 -5.44 -1.95
N GLY A 63 0.44 -4.16 -1.76
CA GLY A 63 -0.70 -3.49 -2.39
C GLY A 63 -0.40 -2.83 -3.74
N SER A 64 0.83 -2.92 -4.24
CA SER A 64 1.27 -2.29 -5.49
C SER A 64 2.21 -3.21 -6.29
N SER A 65 3.51 -3.16 -6.05
CA SER A 65 4.53 -3.86 -6.84
C SER A 65 4.34 -5.37 -6.89
N ALA A 66 4.00 -6.00 -5.77
CA ALA A 66 3.76 -7.45 -5.72
C ALA A 66 2.61 -7.89 -6.63
N GLY A 67 1.55 -7.06 -6.75
CA GLY A 67 0.47 -7.31 -7.71
C GLY A 67 0.95 -7.22 -9.16
N HIS A 68 1.82 -6.27 -9.46
CA HIS A 68 2.40 -6.12 -10.78
C HIS A 68 3.32 -7.31 -11.14
N GLU A 69 4.15 -7.75 -10.19
CA GLU A 69 5.00 -8.94 -10.32
C GLU A 69 4.18 -10.21 -10.59
N TYR A 70 3.04 -10.36 -9.93
CA TYR A 70 2.12 -11.48 -10.16
C TYR A 70 1.63 -11.56 -11.61
N PHE A 71 1.47 -10.42 -12.29
CA PHE A 71 1.09 -10.35 -13.70
C PHE A 71 2.29 -10.29 -14.67
N GLY A 72 3.51 -10.55 -14.20
CA GLY A 72 4.72 -10.64 -15.03
C GLY A 72 5.43 -9.30 -15.30
N GLY A 73 5.05 -8.24 -14.61
CA GLY A 73 5.75 -6.95 -14.62
C GLY A 73 6.81 -6.85 -13.50
N HIS A 74 7.54 -5.73 -13.46
CA HIS A 74 8.57 -5.52 -12.43
C HIS A 74 8.05 -4.74 -11.21
N GLY A 75 7.02 -3.91 -11.38
CA GLY A 75 6.49 -3.01 -10.37
C GLY A 75 7.48 -1.91 -9.92
N GLY A 76 6.98 -0.71 -9.75
CA GLY A 76 7.77 0.45 -9.34
C GLY A 76 8.25 1.31 -10.52
N PHE A 77 9.17 2.24 -10.23
CA PHE A 77 9.72 3.18 -11.24
C PHE A 77 11.02 2.61 -11.83
N VAL A 78 10.90 1.62 -12.70
CA VAL A 78 12.03 0.98 -13.37
C VAL A 78 12.16 1.53 -14.79
N PRO A 79 13.34 2.04 -15.22
CA PRO A 79 13.55 2.48 -16.59
C PRO A 79 13.24 1.38 -17.59
N GLY A 80 12.40 1.69 -18.60
CA GLY A 80 11.97 0.73 -19.61
C GLY A 80 10.64 0.03 -19.30
N ASP A 81 10.10 0.17 -18.10
CA ASP A 81 8.78 -0.33 -17.73
C ASP A 81 7.69 0.73 -17.99
N TYR A 82 6.44 0.29 -18.03
CA TYR A 82 5.30 1.21 -18.13
C TYR A 82 5.10 2.00 -16.84
N LEU A 83 4.82 3.29 -16.98
CA LEU A 83 4.52 4.13 -15.83
C LEU A 83 3.12 3.82 -15.27
N HIS A 84 3.09 3.32 -14.04
CA HIS A 84 1.90 3.23 -13.20
C HIS A 84 2.11 4.09 -11.96
N ALA A 85 1.35 5.17 -11.81
CA ALA A 85 1.56 6.13 -10.73
C ALA A 85 0.28 6.85 -10.33
N ILE A 86 0.24 7.29 -9.10
CA ILE A 86 -0.71 8.29 -8.63
C ILE A 86 0.03 9.52 -8.13
N VAL A 87 -0.51 10.71 -8.38
CA VAL A 87 -0.02 11.96 -7.80
C VAL A 87 -1.00 12.36 -6.72
N VAL A 88 -0.46 12.58 -5.52
CA VAL A 88 -1.26 12.92 -4.34
C VAL A 88 -0.89 14.32 -3.87
N ASP A 89 -1.90 15.15 -3.62
CA ASP A 89 -1.78 16.43 -2.94
C ASP A 89 -2.02 16.20 -1.44
N ASP A 90 -1.02 16.49 -0.63
CA ASP A 90 -1.05 16.36 0.82
C ASP A 90 -1.22 17.72 1.55
N SER A 91 -1.54 18.78 0.81
CA SER A 91 -1.63 20.16 1.34
C SER A 91 -2.75 20.35 2.38
N ASP A 92 -3.79 19.54 2.31
CA ASP A 92 -4.92 19.55 3.26
C ASP A 92 -4.75 18.59 4.46
N PHE A 93 -3.64 17.87 4.52
CA PHE A 93 -3.38 17.04 5.68
C PHE A 93 -3.10 17.89 6.92
N THR A 94 -3.52 17.39 8.09
CA THR A 94 -3.28 18.07 9.37
C THR A 94 -1.82 18.52 9.47
N GLU A 95 -1.61 19.77 9.88
CA GLU A 95 -0.26 20.33 10.05
C GLU A 95 0.57 19.49 11.02
N ALA A 96 1.82 19.28 10.67
CA ALA A 96 2.77 18.56 11.52
C ALA A 96 3.49 19.55 12.45
N ALA A 97 3.87 19.09 13.62
CA ALA A 97 4.62 19.90 14.58
C ALA A 97 6.05 20.24 14.13
N HIS A 98 6.56 19.58 13.09
CA HIS A 98 7.87 19.78 12.50
C HIS A 98 7.85 19.49 10.99
N PRO A 99 8.86 19.97 10.22
CA PRO A 99 9.01 19.61 8.82
C PRO A 99 9.14 18.08 8.66
N LEU A 100 8.34 17.51 7.75
CA LEU A 100 8.30 16.07 7.51
C LEU A 100 9.32 15.66 6.45
N SER A 101 10.00 14.54 6.68
CA SER A 101 10.77 13.83 5.66
C SER A 101 9.84 13.26 4.58
N VAL A 102 10.40 12.88 3.44
CA VAL A 102 9.66 12.22 2.36
C VAL A 102 9.00 10.94 2.84
N ARG A 103 9.68 10.16 3.68
CA ARG A 103 9.14 8.92 4.27
C ARG A 103 7.91 9.21 5.13
N GLU A 104 7.98 10.19 6.03
CA GLU A 104 6.85 10.56 6.90
C GLU A 104 5.67 11.09 6.08
N ARG A 105 5.92 11.88 5.04
CA ARG A 105 4.86 12.30 4.10
C ARG A 105 4.23 11.11 3.39
N PHE A 106 5.03 10.15 2.93
CA PHE A 106 4.54 8.91 2.33
C PHE A 106 3.67 8.10 3.29
N GLU A 107 4.14 7.86 4.52
CA GLU A 107 3.38 7.15 5.55
C GLU A 107 2.04 7.85 5.83
N ARG A 108 2.06 9.18 5.97
CA ARG A 108 0.83 9.97 6.15
C ARG A 108 -0.11 9.82 4.96
N ALA A 109 0.40 9.86 3.73
CA ALA A 109 -0.43 9.68 2.53
C ALA A 109 -1.15 8.33 2.57
N ILE A 110 -0.45 7.23 2.91
CA ILE A 110 -1.06 5.90 3.02
C ILE A 110 -2.21 5.89 4.04
N TYR A 111 -2.06 6.54 5.20
CA TYR A 111 -3.08 6.54 6.25
C TYR A 111 -4.21 7.56 6.01
N MET A 112 -3.88 8.75 5.52
CA MET A 112 -4.78 9.91 5.49
C MET A 112 -5.42 10.17 4.13
N MET A 113 -4.79 9.74 3.03
CA MET A 113 -5.27 10.00 1.68
C MET A 113 -6.71 9.56 1.46
N HIS A 114 -7.48 10.44 0.85
CA HIS A 114 -8.82 10.23 0.34
C HIS A 114 -8.86 10.47 -1.19
N ARG A 115 -10.00 10.19 -1.82
CA ARG A 115 -10.16 10.37 -3.26
C ARG A 115 -9.88 11.80 -3.74
N HIS A 116 -10.21 12.80 -2.95
CA HIS A 116 -9.99 14.21 -3.32
C HIS A 116 -8.51 14.62 -3.33
N ASN A 117 -7.66 13.91 -2.61
CA ASN A 117 -6.20 14.14 -2.64
C ASN A 117 -5.53 13.62 -3.92
N ILE A 118 -6.19 12.76 -4.71
CA ILE A 118 -5.63 12.23 -5.94
C ILE A 118 -5.76 13.26 -7.06
N VAL A 119 -4.63 13.82 -7.48
CA VAL A 119 -4.54 14.84 -8.55
C VAL A 119 -4.53 14.19 -9.92
N SER A 120 -3.78 13.11 -10.09
CA SER A 120 -3.75 12.36 -11.34
C SER A 120 -3.43 10.90 -11.12
N VAL A 121 -3.89 10.07 -12.07
CA VAL A 121 -3.60 8.64 -12.13
C VAL A 121 -3.02 8.33 -13.51
N TRP A 122 -1.90 7.63 -13.51
CA TRP A 122 -1.22 7.16 -14.70
C TRP A 122 -1.30 5.65 -14.77
N SER A 123 -1.69 5.12 -15.93
CA SER A 123 -1.71 3.69 -16.22
C SER A 123 -1.09 3.46 -17.60
N GLU A 124 -0.09 2.59 -17.67
CA GLU A 124 0.67 2.31 -18.90
C GLU A 124 1.18 3.59 -19.59
N GLY A 125 1.67 4.55 -18.81
CA GLY A 125 2.15 5.83 -19.32
C GLY A 125 1.06 6.82 -19.74
N LYS A 126 -0.21 6.47 -19.63
CA LYS A 126 -1.35 7.33 -19.99
C LYS A 126 -1.96 7.96 -18.75
N ASN A 127 -2.21 9.25 -18.78
CA ASN A 127 -2.97 9.92 -17.71
C ASN A 127 -4.46 9.58 -17.87
N VAL A 128 -4.96 8.72 -16.99
CA VAL A 128 -6.36 8.23 -17.04
C VAL A 128 -7.30 8.99 -16.10
N VAL A 129 -6.76 9.75 -15.14
CA VAL A 129 -7.51 10.67 -14.26
C VAL A 129 -6.69 11.92 -14.06
N ARG A 130 -7.26 13.08 -14.37
CA ARG A 130 -6.70 14.41 -14.10
C ARG A 130 -7.76 15.29 -13.46
N ARG A 131 -7.42 15.95 -12.39
CA ARG A 131 -8.24 16.99 -11.74
C ARG A 131 -7.60 18.35 -11.87
#